data_635aabbe3ef6aa37d548c993e95b1bb5
#
_entry.id   635aabbe3ef6aa37d548c993e95b1bb5
#
_cell.length_a   1.000
_cell.length_b   1.000
_cell.length_c   1.000
_cell.angle_alpha   90.00
_cell.angle_beta   90.00
_cell.angle_gamma   90.00
#
_symmetry.space_group_name_H-M   'P 1'
#
loop_
_entity.id
_entity.type
_entity.pdbx_description
1 polymer ?
#
loop_
_entity_poly.entity_id
_entity_poly.type
_entity_poly.pdbx_seq_one_letter_code
_entity_poly.pdbx_strand_id
1 'polypeptide(L)'
;MIARHALLVLALIAVGVPTAAAERAITVESSLALRICVDPDNPPLSLNRVGGQPGVDVEIAQAIAEHLDLQPRLVWVDTTYGGRALRRSLLAGQCDLFMGLPVDPAAETADALALTAPYYSTGYRLIAAQEHFKVTSGATDLREARIGVERQSGAHMRLERIGSHLVVYGNQREVVDAVARGEVDAGAVWLSDVARLLQGRTTAMRPLADAAPDRSLRWNMAIGVRRADGHLRASVSRAIGDLLTEGRIKAIFDRYGVPFFAPFTDR
;
A
#
# COMPACT_ATOMS: atom_id res chain seq x y z
N MET A 1 -31.74 72.36 53.90
CA MET A 1 -32.33 71.73 52.70
C MET A 1 -31.20 71.49 51.72
N ILE A 2 -30.68 70.27 51.68
CA ILE A 2 -29.54 69.89 50.78
C ILE A 2 -29.96 68.64 50.00
N ALA A 3 -30.15 68.85 48.72
CA ALA A 3 -30.52 67.78 47.74
C ALA A 3 -29.27 66.93 47.40
N ARG A 4 -29.36 65.63 47.66
CA ARG A 4 -28.33 64.63 47.20
C ARG A 4 -28.67 64.13 45.83
N HIS A 5 -27.78 64.41 44.89
CA HIS A 5 -27.83 63.80 43.55
C HIS A 5 -27.14 62.45 43.55
N ALA A 6 -27.84 61.39 43.22
CA ALA A 6 -27.30 60.04 43.04
C ALA A 6 -26.83 59.94 41.59
N LEU A 7 -25.52 59.68 41.36
CA LEU A 7 -24.98 59.31 40.07
C LEU A 7 -25.21 57.79 39.85
N LEU A 8 -25.96 57.47 38.81
CA LEU A 8 -26.07 56.13 38.27
C LEU A 8 -24.86 55.86 37.31
N VAL A 9 -23.98 54.96 37.68
CA VAL A 9 -22.92 54.48 36.80
C VAL A 9 -23.47 53.30 35.97
N LEU A 10 -23.66 53.53 34.68
CA LEU A 10 -24.01 52.47 33.69
C LEU A 10 -22.75 51.70 33.35
N ALA A 11 -22.62 50.44 33.79
CA ALA A 11 -21.58 49.53 33.34
C ALA A 11 -21.95 48.95 31.95
N LEU A 12 -21.23 49.36 30.89
CA LEU A 12 -21.32 48.73 29.57
C LEU A 12 -20.60 47.38 29.67
N ILE A 13 -21.35 46.29 29.59
CA ILE A 13 -20.80 44.93 29.36
C ILE A 13 -20.55 44.83 27.87
N ALA A 14 -19.27 44.91 27.44
CA ALA A 14 -18.86 44.58 26.07
C ALA A 14 -18.96 43.07 25.87
N VAL A 15 -20.04 42.61 25.28
CA VAL A 15 -20.14 41.23 24.75
C VAL A 15 -19.23 41.13 23.57
N GLY A 16 -18.06 40.48 23.75
CA GLY A 16 -17.12 40.16 22.67
C GLY A 16 -17.78 39.20 21.69
N VAL A 17 -18.10 39.65 20.48
CA VAL A 17 -18.54 38.83 19.36
C VAL A 17 -17.33 38.02 18.90
N PRO A 18 -17.36 36.67 18.91
CA PRO A 18 -16.26 35.88 18.32
C PRO A 18 -16.14 36.26 16.85
N THR A 19 -14.99 36.75 16.48
CA THR A 19 -14.71 37.17 15.08
C THR A 19 -14.82 35.99 14.14
N ALA A 20 -15.71 36.09 13.15
CA ALA A 20 -15.92 35.10 12.09
C ALA A 20 -14.62 34.72 11.32
N ALA A 21 -13.52 35.43 11.57
CA ALA A 21 -12.18 35.15 11.05
C ALA A 21 -11.53 33.91 11.69
N ALA A 22 -11.76 33.64 12.97
CA ALA A 22 -11.19 32.48 13.66
C ALA A 22 -11.88 31.18 13.21
N GLU A 23 -13.18 31.23 12.98
CA GLU A 23 -13.96 30.07 12.49
C GLU A 23 -13.63 29.73 11.03
N ARG A 24 -13.34 30.74 10.18
CA ARG A 24 -12.87 30.53 8.80
C ARG A 24 -11.44 29.95 8.74
N ALA A 25 -10.55 30.34 9.65
CA ALA A 25 -9.19 29.80 9.70
C ALA A 25 -9.20 28.30 10.07
N ILE A 26 -10.04 27.86 11.01
CA ILE A 26 -10.17 26.46 11.40
C ILE A 26 -10.76 25.61 10.27
N THR A 27 -11.72 26.11 9.50
CA THR A 27 -12.32 25.41 8.36
C THR A 27 -11.38 25.33 7.16
N VAL A 28 -10.54 26.31 6.94
CA VAL A 28 -9.54 26.32 5.84
C VAL A 28 -8.40 25.34 6.14
N GLU A 29 -7.91 25.26 7.38
CA GLU A 29 -6.86 24.33 7.76
C GLU A 29 -7.32 22.84 7.69
N SER A 30 -8.56 22.55 8.04
CA SER A 30 -9.12 21.21 7.90
C SER A 30 -9.40 20.79 6.46
N SER A 31 -9.56 21.75 5.52
CA SER A 31 -9.81 21.48 4.10
C SER A 31 -8.54 21.21 3.29
N LEU A 32 -7.37 21.51 3.84
CA LEU A 32 -6.06 21.30 3.18
C LEU A 32 -5.38 19.98 3.58
N ALA A 33 -5.95 19.20 4.49
CA ALA A 33 -5.37 17.95 4.93
C ALA A 33 -5.89 16.77 4.09
N LEU A 34 -4.96 15.99 3.54
CA LEU A 34 -5.24 14.73 2.87
C LEU A 34 -5.05 13.58 3.88
N ARG A 35 -6.15 12.94 4.27
CA ARG A 35 -6.12 11.83 5.22
C ARG A 35 -5.85 10.52 4.46
N ILE A 36 -4.81 9.81 4.86
CA ILE A 36 -4.30 8.65 4.12
C ILE A 36 -4.23 7.45 5.04
N CYS A 37 -5.03 6.43 4.76
CA CYS A 37 -5.02 5.15 5.45
C CYS A 37 -3.83 4.31 4.98
N VAL A 38 -3.01 3.86 5.94
CA VAL A 38 -1.86 2.97 5.75
C VAL A 38 -1.81 1.93 6.86
N ASP A 39 -1.21 0.76 6.57
CA ASP A 39 -1.00 -0.29 7.57
C ASP A 39 0.08 0.12 8.59
N PRO A 40 -0.11 -0.12 9.89
CA PRO A 40 0.90 0.20 10.90
C PRO A 40 2.09 -0.77 10.91
N ASP A 41 1.96 -1.99 10.37
CA ASP A 41 2.99 -3.03 10.47
C ASP A 41 3.07 -3.92 9.21
N ASN A 42 3.43 -3.30 8.09
CA ASN A 42 3.66 -3.98 6.80
C ASN A 42 5.02 -3.58 6.18
N PRO A 43 6.16 -3.82 6.88
CA PRO A 43 7.47 -3.46 6.35
C PRO A 43 7.83 -4.31 5.11
N PRO A 44 8.54 -3.74 4.10
CA PRO A 44 9.08 -2.39 4.03
C PRO A 44 8.10 -1.34 3.48
N LEU A 45 6.83 -1.70 3.26
CA LEU A 45 5.84 -0.82 2.61
C LEU A 45 5.32 0.26 3.58
N SER A 46 5.00 -0.12 4.82
CA SER A 46 4.58 0.84 5.85
C SER A 46 4.93 0.35 7.25
N LEU A 47 5.32 1.27 8.13
CA LEU A 47 5.69 0.97 9.50
C LEU A 47 5.45 2.17 10.41
N ASN A 48 4.63 1.96 11.46
CA ASN A 48 4.39 2.93 12.52
C ASN A 48 5.31 2.67 13.71
N ARG A 49 6.60 2.98 13.57
CA ARG A 49 7.59 2.82 14.64
C ARG A 49 8.43 4.08 14.82
N VAL A 50 8.56 4.52 16.06
CA VAL A 50 9.41 5.67 16.41
C VAL A 50 10.88 5.35 16.06
N GLY A 51 11.53 6.25 15.30
CA GLY A 51 12.93 6.11 14.87
C GLY A 51 13.16 5.09 13.74
N GLY A 52 12.11 4.46 13.21
CA GLY A 52 12.16 3.61 12.02
C GLY A 52 11.93 4.38 10.72
N GLN A 53 12.29 3.77 9.59
CA GLN A 53 11.87 4.27 8.28
C GLN A 53 10.37 4.05 8.12
N PRO A 54 9.60 5.04 7.64
CA PRO A 54 8.13 4.96 7.60
C PRO A 54 7.60 3.94 6.60
N GLY A 55 8.36 3.65 5.55
CA GLY A 55 7.98 2.69 4.51
C GLY A 55 7.63 3.35 3.17
N VAL A 56 7.71 2.53 2.12
CA VAL A 56 7.55 2.95 0.72
C VAL A 56 6.18 3.62 0.48
N ASP A 57 5.09 2.99 0.93
CA ASP A 57 3.73 3.50 0.73
C ASP A 57 3.50 4.83 1.47
N VAL A 58 4.10 4.97 2.66
CA VAL A 58 4.03 6.22 3.44
C VAL A 58 4.73 7.36 2.70
N GLU A 59 5.95 7.13 2.19
CA GLU A 59 6.69 8.17 1.46
C GLU A 59 6.03 8.51 0.13
N ILE A 60 5.44 7.53 -0.59
CA ILE A 60 4.67 7.79 -1.80
C ILE A 60 3.42 8.61 -1.48
N ALA A 61 2.72 8.28 -0.40
CA ALA A 61 1.54 9.04 0.06
C ALA A 61 1.89 10.49 0.38
N GLN A 62 3.03 10.72 1.04
CA GLN A 62 3.57 12.06 1.32
C GLN A 62 3.91 12.82 0.03
N ALA A 63 4.60 12.16 -0.93
CA ALA A 63 4.95 12.75 -2.21
C ALA A 63 3.72 13.14 -3.03
N ILE A 64 2.65 12.33 -2.99
CA ILE A 64 1.36 12.66 -3.64
C ILE A 64 0.72 13.88 -2.98
N ALA A 65 0.67 13.91 -1.64
CA ALA A 65 0.11 15.06 -0.93
C ALA A 65 0.88 16.35 -1.23
N GLU A 66 2.23 16.29 -1.21
CA GLU A 66 3.10 17.38 -1.60
C GLU A 66 2.82 17.88 -3.04
N HIS A 67 2.71 16.95 -4.00
CA HIS A 67 2.40 17.29 -5.40
C HIS A 67 1.04 17.97 -5.58
N LEU A 68 0.10 17.71 -4.66
CA LEU A 68 -1.24 18.29 -4.65
C LEU A 68 -1.35 19.55 -3.77
N ASP A 69 -0.25 20.05 -3.20
CA ASP A 69 -0.23 21.16 -2.22
C ASP A 69 -1.13 20.90 -0.99
N LEU A 70 -1.22 19.63 -0.56
CA LEU A 70 -2.01 19.20 0.59
C LEU A 70 -1.11 18.72 1.73
N GLN A 71 -1.58 18.86 2.98
CA GLN A 71 -0.89 18.34 4.15
C GLN A 71 -1.21 16.85 4.35
N PRO A 72 -0.23 15.93 4.32
CA PRO A 72 -0.48 14.51 4.54
C PRO A 72 -0.81 14.25 6.02
N ARG A 73 -1.92 13.57 6.27
CA ARG A 73 -2.31 13.08 7.60
C ARG A 73 -2.50 11.57 7.56
N LEU A 74 -1.55 10.85 8.12
CA LEU A 74 -1.60 9.39 8.17
C LEU A 74 -2.67 8.92 9.16
N VAL A 75 -3.45 7.94 8.75
CA VAL A 75 -4.43 7.21 9.54
C VAL A 75 -4.01 5.74 9.54
N TRP A 76 -3.55 5.25 10.67
CA TRP A 76 -3.07 3.88 10.80
C TRP A 76 -4.23 2.91 10.92
N VAL A 77 -4.28 1.92 10.01
CA VAL A 77 -5.38 0.96 9.90
C VAL A 77 -4.79 -0.44 9.70
N ASP A 78 -5.10 -1.35 10.62
CA ASP A 78 -4.75 -2.77 10.46
C ASP A 78 -5.49 -3.35 9.24
N THR A 79 -4.71 -3.73 8.22
CA THR A 79 -5.23 -4.25 6.94
C THR A 79 -5.37 -5.76 6.90
N THR A 80 -5.00 -6.47 7.96
CA THR A 80 -5.09 -7.96 8.08
C THR A 80 -6.45 -8.50 7.66
N TYR A 81 -7.52 -7.74 7.93
CA TYR A 81 -8.89 -8.14 7.61
C TYR A 81 -9.42 -7.56 6.28
N GLY A 82 -8.54 -7.11 5.39
CA GLY A 82 -8.86 -6.69 4.01
C GLY A 82 -10.11 -5.83 3.87
N GLY A 83 -11.16 -6.36 3.27
CA GLY A 83 -12.41 -5.63 3.02
C GLY A 83 -13.12 -5.07 4.27
N ARG A 84 -12.87 -5.62 5.48
CA ARG A 84 -13.39 -5.04 6.74
C ARG A 84 -12.64 -3.76 7.09
N ALA A 85 -11.31 -3.74 6.95
CA ALA A 85 -10.48 -2.57 7.15
C ALA A 85 -10.97 -1.43 6.23
N LEU A 86 -11.14 -1.70 4.95
CA LEU A 86 -11.62 -0.76 3.94
C LEU A 86 -13.00 -0.16 4.29
N ARG A 87 -13.96 -1.01 4.69
CA ARG A 87 -15.31 -0.55 5.06
C ARG A 87 -15.32 0.33 6.30
N ARG A 88 -14.45 0.03 7.30
CA ARG A 88 -14.42 0.76 8.57
C ARG A 88 -13.58 2.03 8.52
N SER A 89 -12.74 2.20 7.51
CA SER A 89 -11.86 3.36 7.36
C SER A 89 -12.25 4.24 6.18
N LEU A 90 -11.84 3.89 4.96
CA LEU A 90 -12.09 4.69 3.76
C LEU A 90 -13.59 4.90 3.52
N LEU A 91 -14.36 3.83 3.49
CA LEU A 91 -15.80 3.90 3.20
C LEU A 91 -16.61 4.53 4.35
N ALA A 92 -16.09 4.49 5.57
CA ALA A 92 -16.65 5.21 6.73
C ALA A 92 -16.17 6.67 6.83
N GLY A 93 -15.36 7.17 5.88
CA GLY A 93 -14.90 8.55 5.85
C GLY A 93 -13.79 8.90 6.85
N GLN A 94 -13.11 7.92 7.43
CA GLN A 94 -11.97 8.17 8.33
C GLN A 94 -10.73 8.66 7.59
N CYS A 95 -10.54 8.22 6.34
CA CYS A 95 -9.52 8.71 5.42
C CYS A 95 -10.10 8.98 4.03
N ASP A 96 -9.31 9.61 3.18
CA ASP A 96 -9.66 9.99 1.81
C ASP A 96 -8.97 9.07 0.80
N LEU A 97 -7.80 8.56 1.16
CA LEU A 97 -7.02 7.59 0.39
C LEU A 97 -6.77 6.34 1.23
N PHE A 98 -6.70 5.18 0.57
CA PHE A 98 -6.30 3.90 1.18
C PHE A 98 -5.19 3.29 0.34
N MET A 99 -3.97 3.20 0.90
CA MET A 99 -2.78 2.72 0.20
C MET A 99 -2.79 1.20 0.00
N GLY A 100 -2.09 0.74 -1.03
CA GLY A 100 -1.71 -0.66 -1.16
C GLY A 100 -2.84 -1.62 -1.58
N LEU A 101 -3.78 -1.19 -2.43
CA LEU A 101 -4.81 -2.08 -2.95
C LEU A 101 -4.37 -2.72 -4.28
N PRO A 102 -4.48 -4.06 -4.38
CA PRO A 102 -4.23 -4.73 -5.66
C PRO A 102 -5.30 -4.36 -6.68
N VAL A 103 -4.88 -4.10 -7.91
CA VAL A 103 -5.79 -3.94 -9.05
C VAL A 103 -6.24 -5.34 -9.47
N ASP A 104 -7.42 -5.73 -9.03
CA ASP A 104 -8.08 -6.97 -9.42
C ASP A 104 -9.44 -6.61 -10.03
N PRO A 105 -9.71 -7.02 -11.28
CA PRO A 105 -11.03 -6.80 -11.90
C PRO A 105 -12.19 -7.34 -11.05
N ALA A 106 -11.95 -8.37 -10.24
CA ALA A 106 -12.94 -8.91 -9.31
C ALA A 106 -13.13 -8.05 -8.05
N ALA A 107 -12.13 -7.21 -7.67
CA ALA A 107 -12.21 -6.33 -6.51
C ALA A 107 -12.96 -5.01 -6.80
N GLU A 108 -13.07 -4.61 -8.08
CA GLU A 108 -13.84 -3.43 -8.51
C GLU A 108 -15.36 -3.59 -8.34
N THR A 109 -15.82 -4.76 -7.89
CA THR A 109 -17.25 -5.06 -7.69
C THR A 109 -17.88 -4.39 -6.45
N ALA A 110 -17.09 -3.72 -5.61
CA ALA A 110 -17.66 -2.90 -4.54
C ALA A 110 -18.14 -1.56 -5.09
N ASP A 111 -19.45 -1.36 -5.21
CA ASP A 111 -20.07 -0.15 -5.78
C ASP A 111 -19.59 1.18 -5.16
N ALA A 112 -19.03 1.13 -3.96
CA ALA A 112 -18.57 2.30 -3.22
C ALA A 112 -17.07 2.61 -3.39
N LEU A 113 -16.27 1.67 -3.93
CA LEU A 113 -14.82 1.80 -4.10
C LEU A 113 -14.46 2.15 -5.55
N ALA A 114 -13.47 3.01 -5.73
CA ALA A 114 -12.78 3.23 -7.00
C ALA A 114 -11.26 3.19 -6.77
N LEU A 115 -10.50 2.76 -7.76
CA LEU A 115 -9.06 2.75 -7.74
C LEU A 115 -8.48 3.88 -8.58
N THR A 116 -7.34 4.42 -8.17
CA THR A 116 -6.54 5.36 -8.97
C THR A 116 -5.80 4.65 -10.09
N ALA A 117 -5.04 5.40 -10.91
CA ALA A 117 -3.96 4.81 -11.69
C ALA A 117 -3.00 4.05 -10.75
N PRO A 118 -2.46 2.92 -11.19
CA PRO A 118 -1.53 2.16 -10.36
C PRO A 118 -0.19 2.90 -10.23
N TYR A 119 0.47 2.76 -9.06
CA TYR A 119 1.72 3.44 -8.77
C TYR A 119 2.95 2.53 -8.79
N TYR A 120 2.78 1.22 -8.65
CA TYR A 120 3.81 0.21 -8.94
C TYR A 120 3.16 -1.14 -9.22
N SER A 121 3.96 -2.12 -9.62
CA SER A 121 3.53 -3.51 -9.68
C SER A 121 4.33 -4.36 -8.71
N THR A 122 3.70 -5.36 -8.15
CA THR A 122 4.29 -6.31 -7.21
C THR A 122 3.79 -7.72 -7.49
N GLY A 123 4.23 -8.67 -6.70
CA GLY A 123 3.81 -10.06 -6.85
C GLY A 123 4.72 -11.02 -6.11
N TYR A 124 4.66 -12.28 -6.52
CA TYR A 124 5.51 -13.33 -6.02
C TYR A 124 6.60 -13.65 -7.03
N ARG A 125 7.78 -13.96 -6.52
CA ARG A 125 8.88 -14.53 -7.28
C ARG A 125 9.04 -15.97 -6.86
N LEU A 126 9.27 -16.84 -7.83
CA LEU A 126 9.68 -18.21 -7.57
C LEU A 126 11.18 -18.23 -7.22
N ILE A 127 11.53 -18.95 -6.19
CA ILE A 127 12.90 -19.27 -5.79
C ILE A 127 13.10 -20.77 -5.91
N ALA A 128 14.31 -21.19 -6.27
CA ALA A 128 14.68 -22.62 -6.32
C ALA A 128 16.12 -22.84 -5.84
N ALA A 129 16.44 -24.05 -5.41
CA ALA A 129 17.81 -24.45 -5.15
C ALA A 129 18.59 -24.50 -6.47
N GLN A 130 19.88 -24.07 -6.47
CA GLN A 130 20.69 -23.89 -7.68
C GLN A 130 20.86 -25.15 -8.53
N GLU A 131 20.77 -26.32 -7.94
CA GLU A 131 21.15 -27.57 -8.60
C GLU A 131 19.99 -28.35 -9.26
N HIS A 132 18.72 -28.00 -8.94
CA HIS A 132 17.62 -28.95 -9.20
C HIS A 132 16.50 -28.40 -10.09
N PHE A 133 16.53 -27.13 -10.52
CA PHE A 133 15.36 -26.61 -11.20
C PHE A 133 15.66 -25.84 -12.50
N LYS A 134 15.26 -26.44 -13.62
CA LYS A 134 15.17 -25.77 -14.93
C LYS A 134 13.74 -25.31 -15.14
N VAL A 135 13.28 -24.31 -14.42
CA VAL A 135 12.05 -23.62 -14.84
C VAL A 135 12.43 -22.60 -15.89
N THR A 136 12.14 -22.94 -17.11
CA THR A 136 11.87 -21.95 -18.12
C THR A 136 10.50 -21.36 -17.81
N SER A 137 10.36 -20.06 -17.80
CA SER A 137 9.21 -19.28 -17.32
C SER A 137 7.87 -19.53 -18.06
N GLY A 138 7.52 -20.79 -18.32
CA GLY A 138 6.29 -21.21 -18.99
C GLY A 138 5.24 -21.76 -18.03
N ALA A 139 3.96 -21.50 -18.32
CA ALA A 139 2.83 -22.02 -17.54
C ALA A 139 2.82 -23.58 -17.45
N THR A 140 3.47 -24.26 -18.39
CA THR A 140 3.58 -25.72 -18.40
C THR A 140 4.47 -26.23 -17.28
N ASP A 141 5.60 -25.56 -17.03
CA ASP A 141 6.57 -25.96 -16.00
C ASP A 141 6.00 -25.76 -14.59
N LEU A 142 5.13 -24.77 -14.40
CA LEU A 142 4.48 -24.50 -13.12
C LEU A 142 3.47 -25.58 -12.72
N ARG A 143 2.93 -26.34 -13.68
CA ARG A 143 1.97 -27.41 -13.41
C ARG A 143 2.66 -28.72 -12.98
N GLU A 144 3.86 -28.95 -13.46
CA GLU A 144 4.61 -30.19 -13.18
C GLU A 144 5.44 -30.10 -11.90
N ALA A 145 5.78 -28.87 -11.47
CA ALA A 145 6.60 -28.63 -10.30
C ALA A 145 5.81 -28.68 -9.00
N ARG A 146 6.44 -29.20 -7.94
CA ARG A 146 5.96 -29.02 -6.56
C ARG A 146 6.35 -27.65 -6.08
N ILE A 147 5.37 -26.77 -5.85
CA ILE A 147 5.60 -25.39 -5.49
C ILE A 147 5.16 -25.15 -4.04
N GLY A 148 6.10 -24.72 -3.21
CA GLY A 148 5.81 -24.26 -1.85
C GLY A 148 5.13 -22.90 -1.87
N VAL A 149 4.03 -22.78 -1.15
CA VAL A 149 3.26 -21.52 -1.03
C VAL A 149 2.87 -21.26 0.42
N GLU A 150 2.79 -19.99 0.78
CA GLU A 150 2.20 -19.58 2.05
C GLU A 150 0.68 -19.71 2.00
N ARG A 151 0.10 -20.22 3.09
CA ARG A 151 -1.36 -20.43 3.24
C ARG A 151 -2.14 -19.13 2.99
N GLN A 152 -3.20 -19.23 2.17
CA GLN A 152 -4.10 -18.13 1.85
C GLN A 152 -3.41 -16.92 1.20
N SER A 153 -2.21 -17.07 0.69
CA SER A 153 -1.49 -16.02 -0.05
C SER A 153 -2.05 -15.85 -1.47
N GLY A 154 -1.76 -14.72 -2.08
CA GLY A 154 -2.09 -14.50 -3.51
C GLY A 154 -1.42 -15.51 -4.43
N ALA A 155 -0.21 -15.99 -4.09
CA ALA A 155 0.46 -17.07 -4.83
C ALA A 155 -0.32 -18.38 -4.71
N HIS A 156 -0.76 -18.75 -3.50
CA HIS A 156 -1.58 -19.94 -3.28
C HIS A 156 -2.80 -19.95 -4.19
N MET A 157 -3.63 -18.91 -4.11
CA MET A 157 -4.86 -18.81 -4.90
C MET A 157 -4.62 -18.79 -6.43
N ARG A 158 -3.55 -18.16 -6.88
CA ARG A 158 -3.26 -18.06 -8.32
C ARG A 158 -2.67 -19.33 -8.90
N LEU A 159 -1.73 -19.95 -8.20
CA LEU A 159 -1.10 -21.21 -8.63
C LEU A 159 -2.07 -22.38 -8.56
N GLU A 160 -2.99 -22.39 -7.59
CA GLU A 160 -4.09 -23.36 -7.53
C GLU A 160 -4.98 -23.27 -8.79
N ARG A 161 -5.34 -22.06 -9.23
CA ARG A 161 -6.10 -21.86 -10.47
C ARG A 161 -5.34 -22.30 -11.75
N ILE A 162 -4.01 -22.25 -11.74
CA ILE A 162 -3.18 -22.73 -12.82
C ILE A 162 -3.10 -24.26 -12.84
N GLY A 163 -3.42 -24.92 -11.71
CA GLY A 163 -3.38 -26.37 -11.53
C GLY A 163 -1.99 -26.87 -11.15
N SER A 164 -1.20 -26.07 -10.44
CA SER A 164 0.13 -26.46 -9.95
C SER A 164 0.04 -27.44 -8.77
N HIS A 165 1.07 -28.29 -8.59
CA HIS A 165 1.19 -29.14 -7.41
C HIS A 165 1.71 -28.33 -6.22
N LEU A 166 0.79 -27.94 -5.30
CA LEU A 166 1.11 -27.04 -4.19
C LEU A 166 1.39 -27.79 -2.90
N VAL A 167 2.44 -27.34 -2.19
CA VAL A 167 2.72 -27.69 -0.79
C VAL A 167 2.54 -26.42 0.04
N VAL A 168 1.60 -26.44 1.00
CA VAL A 168 1.16 -25.25 1.73
C VAL A 168 1.85 -25.17 3.08
N TYR A 169 2.50 -24.03 3.34
CA TYR A 169 3.22 -23.72 4.58
C TYR A 169 2.54 -22.61 5.37
N GLY A 170 2.94 -22.42 6.63
CA GLY A 170 2.38 -21.41 7.52
C GLY A 170 2.83 -19.98 7.19
N ASN A 171 4.06 -19.85 6.69
CA ASN A 171 4.68 -18.55 6.34
C ASN A 171 5.76 -18.71 5.27
N GLN A 172 6.24 -17.58 4.72
CA GLN A 172 7.24 -17.58 3.65
C GLN A 172 8.61 -18.11 4.08
N ARG A 173 8.98 -17.99 5.35
CA ARG A 173 10.24 -18.55 5.84
C ARG A 173 10.24 -20.08 5.75
N GLU A 174 9.13 -20.71 6.11
CA GLU A 174 8.96 -22.17 5.95
C GLU A 174 9.02 -22.59 4.48
N VAL A 175 8.47 -21.80 3.56
CA VAL A 175 8.60 -22.03 2.12
C VAL A 175 10.06 -22.02 1.69
N VAL A 176 10.83 -21.01 2.12
CA VAL A 176 12.27 -20.90 1.81
C VAL A 176 13.05 -22.08 2.39
N ASP A 177 12.75 -22.48 3.62
CA ASP A 177 13.39 -23.63 4.29
C ASP A 177 13.07 -24.95 3.56
N ALA A 178 11.84 -25.12 3.06
CA ALA A 178 11.42 -26.28 2.29
C ALA A 178 12.15 -26.39 0.95
N VAL A 179 12.35 -25.26 0.26
CA VAL A 179 13.19 -25.21 -0.96
C VAL A 179 14.63 -25.62 -0.64
N ALA A 180 15.19 -25.09 0.47
CA ALA A 180 16.55 -25.42 0.90
C ALA A 180 16.75 -26.91 1.21
N ARG A 181 15.71 -27.59 1.73
CA ARG A 181 15.74 -29.03 2.02
C ARG A 181 15.35 -29.91 0.83
N GLY A 182 14.98 -29.33 -0.32
CA GLY A 182 14.52 -30.10 -1.49
C GLY A 182 13.15 -30.76 -1.32
N GLU A 183 12.35 -30.30 -0.35
CA GLU A 183 10.98 -30.81 -0.14
C GLU A 183 10.03 -30.35 -1.25
N VAL A 184 10.34 -29.21 -1.86
CA VAL A 184 9.64 -28.65 -3.03
C VAL A 184 10.66 -28.22 -4.08
N ASP A 185 10.22 -28.21 -5.33
CA ASP A 185 11.08 -27.87 -6.46
C ASP A 185 11.30 -26.35 -6.56
N ALA A 186 10.27 -25.57 -6.20
CA ALA A 186 10.32 -24.12 -6.12
C ALA A 186 9.48 -23.61 -4.94
N GLY A 187 9.70 -22.36 -4.53
CA GLY A 187 8.89 -21.65 -3.54
C GLY A 187 8.44 -20.29 -4.04
N ALA A 188 7.19 -19.95 -3.84
CA ALA A 188 6.67 -18.62 -4.16
C ALA A 188 6.86 -17.70 -2.95
N VAL A 189 7.68 -16.64 -3.10
CA VAL A 189 7.95 -15.65 -2.07
C VAL A 189 7.59 -14.25 -2.54
N TRP A 190 7.12 -13.44 -1.62
CA TRP A 190 6.74 -12.06 -1.89
C TRP A 190 7.94 -11.26 -2.40
N LEU A 191 7.74 -10.52 -3.47
CA LEU A 191 8.83 -9.86 -4.20
C LEU A 191 9.62 -8.88 -3.35
N SER A 192 8.97 -8.12 -2.47
CA SER A 192 9.61 -7.20 -1.54
C SER A 192 10.45 -7.90 -0.45
N ASP A 193 10.17 -9.15 -0.17
CA ASP A 193 10.81 -9.92 0.90
C ASP A 193 11.96 -10.83 0.41
N VAL A 194 12.09 -11.03 -0.91
CA VAL A 194 13.08 -11.95 -1.48
C VAL A 194 14.49 -11.69 -0.93
N ALA A 195 14.95 -10.43 -0.96
CA ALA A 195 16.30 -10.09 -0.49
C ALA A 195 16.49 -10.43 0.99
N ARG A 196 15.52 -10.11 1.83
CA ARG A 196 15.53 -10.39 3.27
C ARG A 196 15.47 -11.88 3.56
N LEU A 197 14.62 -12.63 2.87
CA LEU A 197 14.44 -14.06 3.08
C LEU A 197 15.65 -14.89 2.62
N LEU A 198 16.34 -14.42 1.56
CA LEU A 198 17.53 -15.10 1.03
C LEU A 198 18.84 -14.60 1.64
N GLN A 199 18.81 -13.66 2.59
CA GLN A 199 20.01 -13.16 3.26
C GLN A 199 20.77 -14.30 3.93
N GLY A 200 22.07 -14.46 3.57
CA GLY A 200 22.91 -15.56 4.01
C GLY A 200 22.67 -16.90 3.32
N ARG A 201 21.76 -16.98 2.35
CA ARG A 201 21.38 -18.22 1.63
C ARG A 201 21.60 -18.15 0.12
N THR A 202 22.16 -17.05 -0.38
CA THR A 202 22.31 -16.75 -1.82
C THR A 202 23.21 -17.73 -2.58
N THR A 203 24.05 -18.50 -1.89
CA THR A 203 24.88 -19.55 -2.48
C THR A 203 24.12 -20.83 -2.81
N ALA A 204 22.99 -21.08 -2.10
CA ALA A 204 22.21 -22.31 -2.23
C ALA A 204 20.87 -22.09 -2.98
N MET A 205 20.39 -20.86 -3.04
CA MET A 205 19.09 -20.55 -3.65
C MET A 205 19.18 -19.27 -4.47
N ARG A 206 18.45 -19.23 -5.57
CA ARG A 206 18.32 -18.03 -6.43
C ARG A 206 16.88 -17.81 -6.86
N PRO A 207 16.51 -16.56 -7.14
CA PRO A 207 15.28 -16.29 -7.86
C PRO A 207 15.34 -16.93 -9.25
N LEU A 208 14.24 -17.58 -9.64
CA LEU A 208 14.09 -18.09 -10.99
C LEU A 208 13.89 -16.94 -11.95
N ALA A 209 14.76 -16.88 -12.98
CA ALA A 209 14.85 -15.82 -13.98
C ALA A 209 15.13 -14.40 -13.43
N ASP A 210 16.05 -13.69 -14.07
CA ASP A 210 16.35 -12.26 -13.82
C ASP A 210 15.27 -11.32 -14.39
N ALA A 211 14.31 -11.86 -15.13
CA ALA A 211 13.18 -11.13 -15.66
C ALA A 211 12.16 -10.76 -14.56
N ALA A 212 11.40 -9.72 -14.81
CA ALA A 212 10.23 -9.40 -14.01
C ALA A 212 9.38 -10.66 -13.75
N PRO A 213 8.80 -10.83 -12.55
CA PRO A 213 7.99 -12.00 -12.23
C PRO A 213 6.96 -12.30 -13.31
N ASP A 214 6.65 -13.56 -13.54
CA ASP A 214 5.60 -13.95 -14.47
C ASP A 214 4.32 -13.16 -14.21
N ARG A 215 3.67 -12.67 -15.25
CA ARG A 215 2.42 -11.89 -15.16
C ARG A 215 1.32 -12.63 -14.40
N SER A 216 1.34 -13.96 -14.40
CA SER A 216 0.39 -14.77 -13.62
C SER A 216 0.54 -14.58 -12.11
N LEU A 217 1.74 -14.20 -11.65
CA LEU A 217 2.06 -13.96 -10.23
C LEU A 217 2.27 -12.48 -9.91
N ARG A 218 1.94 -11.58 -10.83
CA ARG A 218 2.07 -10.13 -10.67
C ARG A 218 0.73 -9.43 -10.77
N TRP A 219 0.62 -8.31 -10.09
CA TRP A 219 -0.49 -7.37 -10.22
C TRP A 219 -0.03 -5.95 -9.91
N ASN A 220 -0.77 -5.00 -10.45
CA ASN A 220 -0.60 -3.61 -10.15
C ASN A 220 -1.13 -3.28 -8.76
N MET A 221 -0.51 -2.31 -8.10
CA MET A 221 -0.98 -1.72 -6.86
C MET A 221 -1.49 -0.31 -7.10
N ALA A 222 -2.66 -0.02 -6.59
CA ALA A 222 -3.32 1.28 -6.72
C ALA A 222 -3.78 1.81 -5.35
N ILE A 223 -4.24 3.03 -5.34
CA ILE A 223 -4.80 3.69 -4.16
C ILE A 223 -6.32 3.64 -4.24
N GLY A 224 -6.96 3.22 -3.16
CA GLY A 224 -8.42 3.25 -3.04
C GLY A 224 -8.93 4.63 -2.69
N VAL A 225 -10.01 5.02 -3.33
CA VAL A 225 -10.80 6.22 -3.01
C VAL A 225 -12.28 5.84 -2.99
N ARG A 226 -13.12 6.63 -2.32
CA ARG A 226 -14.56 6.46 -2.47
C ARG A 226 -14.96 6.77 -3.91
N ARG A 227 -15.86 5.98 -4.48
CA ARG A 227 -16.35 6.21 -5.86
C ARG A 227 -16.93 7.60 -6.07
N ALA A 228 -17.52 8.17 -5.02
CA ALA A 228 -18.07 9.53 -5.04
C ALA A 228 -16.98 10.62 -5.19
N ASP A 229 -15.73 10.33 -4.83
CA ASP A 229 -14.63 11.31 -4.83
C ASP A 229 -13.88 11.32 -6.17
N GLY A 230 -14.61 11.36 -7.29
CA GLY A 230 -14.06 11.27 -8.63
C GLY A 230 -13.00 12.33 -8.97
N HIS A 231 -13.16 13.56 -8.47
CA HIS A 231 -12.16 14.62 -8.65
C HIS A 231 -10.85 14.31 -7.91
N LEU A 232 -10.92 13.85 -6.67
CA LEU A 232 -9.74 13.43 -5.91
C LEU A 232 -9.03 12.28 -6.62
N ARG A 233 -9.78 11.26 -7.05
CA ARG A 233 -9.22 10.14 -7.83
C ARG A 233 -8.45 10.61 -9.06
N ALA A 234 -9.03 11.52 -9.84
CA ALA A 234 -8.39 12.04 -11.05
C ALA A 234 -7.11 12.83 -10.72
N SER A 235 -7.13 13.65 -9.67
CA SER A 235 -5.97 14.43 -9.24
C SER A 235 -4.84 13.53 -8.72
N VAL A 236 -5.16 12.56 -7.88
CA VAL A 236 -4.18 11.57 -7.38
C VAL A 236 -3.61 10.72 -8.52
N SER A 237 -4.44 10.32 -9.49
CA SER A 237 -3.96 9.55 -10.66
C SER A 237 -2.99 10.36 -11.53
N ARG A 238 -3.22 11.67 -11.71
CA ARG A 238 -2.25 12.54 -12.39
C ARG A 238 -0.96 12.68 -11.61
N ALA A 239 -1.04 12.98 -10.31
CA ALA A 239 0.13 13.05 -9.45
C ALA A 239 0.98 11.77 -9.49
N ILE A 240 0.35 10.59 -9.48
CA ILE A 240 1.04 9.30 -9.67
C ILE A 240 1.77 9.26 -11.02
N GLY A 241 1.12 9.66 -12.11
CA GLY A 241 1.71 9.69 -13.45
C GLY A 241 2.95 10.59 -13.52
N ASP A 242 2.85 11.78 -12.94
CA ASP A 242 3.95 12.75 -12.89
C ASP A 242 5.12 12.22 -12.04
N LEU A 243 4.85 11.71 -10.84
CA LEU A 243 5.86 11.13 -9.94
C LEU A 243 6.55 9.88 -10.52
N LEU A 244 5.84 9.09 -11.33
CA LEU A 244 6.42 7.97 -12.09
C LEU A 244 7.35 8.49 -13.19
N THR A 245 6.93 9.48 -13.96
CA THR A 245 7.70 10.10 -15.05
C THR A 245 8.95 10.78 -14.54
N GLU A 246 8.88 11.45 -13.40
CA GLU A 246 10.00 12.08 -12.70
C GLU A 246 10.95 11.07 -12.04
N GLY A 247 10.58 9.79 -11.97
CA GLY A 247 11.35 8.75 -11.29
C GLY A 247 11.32 8.84 -9.75
N ARG A 248 10.49 9.70 -9.17
CA ARG A 248 10.41 9.89 -7.70
C ARG A 248 9.94 8.61 -7.00
N ILE A 249 8.93 7.91 -7.55
CA ILE A 249 8.47 6.64 -6.98
C ILE A 249 9.59 5.60 -6.99
N LYS A 250 10.31 5.45 -8.11
CA LYS A 250 11.46 4.55 -8.17
C LYS A 250 12.53 4.89 -7.13
N ALA A 251 12.87 6.17 -6.99
CA ALA A 251 13.87 6.62 -6.02
C ALA A 251 13.46 6.30 -4.56
N ILE A 252 12.16 6.31 -4.25
CA ILE A 252 11.65 5.87 -2.95
C ILE A 252 11.95 4.37 -2.76
N PHE A 253 11.58 3.51 -3.70
CA PHE A 253 11.86 2.07 -3.64
C PHE A 253 13.37 1.78 -3.47
N ASP A 254 14.22 2.50 -4.22
CA ASP A 254 15.68 2.33 -4.17
C ASP A 254 16.24 2.61 -2.76
N ARG A 255 15.70 3.62 -2.03
CA ARG A 255 16.10 3.93 -0.64
C ARG A 255 15.80 2.80 0.35
N TYR A 256 14.78 2.01 0.08
CA TYR A 256 14.40 0.86 0.90
C TYR A 256 15.06 -0.45 0.44
N GLY A 257 15.84 -0.42 -0.64
CA GLY A 257 16.43 -1.62 -1.24
C GLY A 257 15.39 -2.60 -1.79
N VAL A 258 14.19 -2.10 -2.09
CA VAL A 258 13.08 -2.88 -2.66
C VAL A 258 13.10 -2.75 -4.19
N PRO A 259 13.07 -3.84 -4.94
CA PRO A 259 12.99 -3.77 -6.39
C PRO A 259 11.73 -3.02 -6.85
N PHE A 260 11.91 -2.00 -7.68
CA PHE A 260 10.80 -1.28 -8.29
C PHE A 260 10.41 -1.92 -9.62
N PHE A 261 9.13 -2.19 -9.78
CA PHE A 261 8.54 -2.58 -11.05
C PHE A 261 7.45 -1.59 -11.44
N ALA A 262 7.63 -0.94 -12.58
CA ALA A 262 6.64 -0.02 -13.11
C ALA A 262 5.28 -0.72 -13.29
N PRO A 263 4.17 0.01 -13.15
CA PRO A 263 2.86 -0.51 -13.51
C PRO A 263 2.85 -1.02 -14.95
N PHE A 264 2.13 -2.09 -15.19
CA PHE A 264 1.90 -2.60 -16.53
C PHE A 264 0.45 -2.34 -16.94
N THR A 265 0.25 -2.13 -18.24
CA THR A 265 -1.10 -2.07 -18.81
C THR A 265 -1.55 -3.49 -19.16
N ASP A 266 -2.70 -3.89 -18.68
CA ASP A 266 -3.37 -5.08 -19.18
C ASP A 266 -3.75 -4.84 -20.66
N ARG A 267 -3.19 -5.64 -21.54
CA ARG A 267 -3.61 -5.71 -22.94
C ARG A 267 -4.47 -6.92 -23.14
#